data_a24d1054a4d3e7151ea1ce7a2db58496
#
_entry.id   a24d1054a4d3e7151ea1ce7a2db58496
#
_cell.length_a   1.000
_cell.length_b   1.000
_cell.length_c   1.000
_cell.angle_alpha   90.00
_cell.angle_beta   90.00
_cell.angle_gamma   90.00
#
_symmetry.space_group_name_H-M   'P 1'
#
loop_
_entity.id
_entity.type
_entity.pdbx_description
1 polymer ?
#
loop_
_entity_poly.entity_id
_entity_poly.type
_entity_poly.pdbx_seq_one_letter_code
_entity_poly.pdbx_strand_id
1 'polypeptide(L)'
;MIGDLIPGDLMRALRYVAMVNKGGAGISDAHLDAWLALTPPGEITVPGSTSLSRGIELLLMETRRYGDYLRSVGWAAGSTLWLTETGEAIVRAYDQAEPEATDAPEGLVILSPENPLNLVTLTSAVAAAKAGMLVDPYFKDDLFPWLMDATSIDRVLLCRGASDRTVLELIAGAAAASGRDLEIRCLPPGSQHDRYLVAEDGRVSTIGASLNGLHKHFTAITPIPEQGAAAIRGFLDSQWNVAEVVEQKSGLAEKLDDAGD
;
A
#
# COMPACT_ATOMS: atom_id res chain seq x y z
N MET A 1 -0.20 -8.77 12.42
CA MET A 1 -0.18 -7.74 13.52
C MET A 1 -0.60 -6.40 12.95
N ILE A 2 -1.40 -5.60 13.67
CA ILE A 2 -1.73 -4.22 13.23
C ILE A 2 -0.43 -3.39 13.09
N GLY A 3 0.60 -3.71 13.90
CA GLY A 3 1.87 -3.01 13.90
C GLY A 3 2.68 -3.06 12.60
N ASP A 4 2.48 -4.09 11.79
CA ASP A 4 3.19 -4.26 10.53
C ASP A 4 2.41 -3.72 9.32
N LEU A 5 1.17 -3.25 9.55
CA LEU A 5 0.22 -2.87 8.52
C LEU A 5 0.17 -1.36 8.24
N ILE A 6 0.64 -0.56 9.18
CA ILE A 6 0.72 0.90 9.03
C ILE A 6 2.20 1.26 8.92
N PRO A 7 2.63 1.97 7.88
CA PRO A 7 4.02 2.42 7.76
C PRO A 7 4.50 3.04 9.06
N GLY A 8 5.70 2.66 9.52
CA GLY A 8 6.21 3.05 10.82
C GLY A 8 6.19 4.56 11.07
N ASP A 9 6.49 5.36 10.05
CA ASP A 9 6.46 6.82 10.14
C ASP A 9 5.03 7.38 10.25
N LEU A 10 4.06 6.73 9.59
CA LEU A 10 2.66 7.13 9.69
C LEU A 10 2.11 6.83 11.10
N MET A 11 2.47 5.69 11.69
CA MET A 11 2.10 5.37 13.07
C MET A 11 2.79 6.29 14.07
N ARG A 12 4.07 6.64 13.81
CA ARG A 12 4.80 7.64 14.61
C ARG A 12 4.09 9.00 14.56
N ALA A 13 3.68 9.44 13.37
CA ALA A 13 2.90 10.66 13.19
C ALA A 13 1.60 10.63 14.01
N LEU A 14 0.82 9.56 13.89
CA LEU A 14 -0.42 9.38 14.65
C LEU A 14 -0.20 9.42 16.16
N ARG A 15 0.80 8.68 16.67
CA ARG A 15 1.13 8.66 18.10
C ARG A 15 1.56 10.02 18.62
N TYR A 16 2.33 10.75 17.80
CA TYR A 16 2.74 12.10 18.17
C TYR A 16 1.55 13.05 18.26
N VAL A 17 0.65 13.03 17.26
CA VAL A 17 -0.60 13.81 17.30
C VAL A 17 -1.44 13.41 18.53
N ALA A 18 -1.60 12.12 18.80
CA ALA A 18 -2.32 11.63 19.98
C ALA A 18 -1.75 12.16 21.30
N MET A 19 -0.42 12.13 21.43
CA MET A 19 0.28 12.62 22.62
C MET A 19 0.03 14.12 22.84
N VAL A 20 0.15 14.92 21.78
CA VAL A 20 -0.08 16.37 21.88
C VAL A 20 -1.53 16.68 22.17
N ASN A 21 -2.48 15.96 21.52
CA ASN A 21 -3.91 16.14 21.78
C ASN A 21 -4.32 15.78 23.21
N LYS A 22 -3.72 14.75 23.81
CA LYS A 22 -3.91 14.43 25.25
C LYS A 22 -3.49 15.58 26.16
N GLY A 23 -2.51 16.36 25.73
CA GLY A 23 -2.08 17.61 26.41
C GLY A 23 -3.01 18.79 26.17
N GLY A 24 -4.13 18.61 25.43
CA GLY A 24 -5.10 19.67 25.15
C GLY A 24 -4.69 20.64 24.04
N ALA A 25 -3.74 20.26 23.19
CA ALA A 25 -3.27 21.09 22.08
C ALA A 25 -3.42 20.41 20.73
N GLY A 26 -3.79 21.19 19.70
CA GLY A 26 -3.70 20.77 18.30
C GLY A 26 -2.31 21.03 17.74
N ILE A 27 -1.89 20.27 16.74
CA ILE A 27 -0.58 20.38 16.12
C ILE A 27 -0.69 20.90 14.69
N SER A 28 0.18 21.83 14.28
CA SER A 28 0.25 22.26 12.87
C SER A 28 1.02 21.25 12.01
N ASP A 29 0.71 21.21 10.71
CA ASP A 29 1.42 20.33 9.76
C ASP A 29 2.93 20.59 9.78
N ALA A 30 3.34 21.84 9.77
CA ALA A 30 4.75 22.22 9.82
C ALA A 30 5.46 21.71 11.09
N HIS A 31 4.74 21.68 12.22
CA HIS A 31 5.29 21.17 13.47
C HIS A 31 5.40 19.63 13.44
N LEU A 32 4.38 18.94 12.87
CA LEU A 32 4.43 17.48 12.68
C LEU A 32 5.60 17.10 11.78
N ASP A 33 5.74 17.76 10.63
CA ASP A 33 6.80 17.49 9.66
C ASP A 33 8.19 17.76 10.27
N ALA A 34 8.36 18.86 11.03
CA ALA A 34 9.59 19.18 11.74
C ALA A 34 9.95 18.13 12.80
N TRP A 35 8.94 17.65 13.55
CA TRP A 35 9.15 16.61 14.56
C TRP A 35 9.57 15.27 13.91
N LEU A 36 8.92 14.88 12.82
CA LEU A 36 9.27 13.66 12.07
C LEU A 36 10.69 13.73 11.51
N ALA A 37 11.13 14.91 11.06
CA ALA A 37 12.48 15.13 10.55
C ALA A 37 13.56 15.07 11.64
N LEU A 38 13.25 15.49 12.87
CA LEU A 38 14.19 15.50 14.00
C LEU A 38 14.32 14.16 14.71
N THR A 39 13.31 13.32 14.60
CA THR A 39 13.29 12.03 15.29
C THR A 39 13.74 10.96 14.28
N PRO A 40 14.99 10.46 14.37
CA PRO A 40 15.44 9.43 13.47
C PRO A 40 14.47 8.23 13.56
N PRO A 41 14.15 7.57 12.46
CA PRO A 41 13.42 6.31 12.51
C PRO A 41 14.18 5.41 13.45
N GLY A 42 13.52 4.90 14.51
CA GLY A 42 14.09 3.85 15.34
C GLY A 42 14.62 2.79 14.38
N GLU A 43 15.81 2.23 14.65
CA GLU A 43 16.46 1.23 13.82
C GLU A 43 15.49 0.08 13.48
N ILE A 44 14.67 0.30 12.45
CA ILE A 44 14.17 -0.80 11.66
C ILE A 44 15.32 -1.05 10.69
N THR A 45 16.22 -1.94 11.10
CA THR A 45 17.23 -2.50 10.23
C THR A 45 16.49 -3.36 9.22
N VAL A 46 15.97 -2.75 8.17
CA VAL A 46 15.62 -3.46 6.95
C VAL A 46 16.96 -3.67 6.24
N PRO A 47 17.47 -4.89 6.19
CA PRO A 47 18.71 -5.15 5.48
C PRO A 47 18.45 -4.82 4.00
N GLY A 48 19.10 -3.78 3.47
CA GLY A 48 19.09 -3.46 2.05
C GLY A 48 18.44 -2.14 1.62
N SER A 49 18.00 -1.25 2.53
CA SER A 49 17.52 0.07 2.09
C SER A 49 18.70 0.89 1.57
N THR A 50 18.78 1.01 0.26
CA THR A 50 19.75 1.87 -0.43
C THR A 50 19.31 3.33 -0.36
N SER A 51 20.25 4.27 -0.51
CA SER A 51 20.00 5.71 -0.49
C SER A 51 18.96 6.17 -1.55
N LEU A 52 18.68 5.33 -2.55
CA LEU A 52 17.69 5.57 -3.59
C LEU A 52 16.25 5.40 -3.09
N SER A 53 15.97 4.41 -2.23
CA SER A 53 14.67 4.26 -1.55
C SER A 53 14.32 5.53 -0.78
N ARG A 54 15.31 6.10 -0.09
CA ARG A 54 15.14 7.33 0.69
C ARG A 54 14.92 8.55 -0.21
N GLY A 55 15.52 8.58 -1.40
CA GLY A 55 15.32 9.64 -2.40
C GLY A 55 13.92 9.58 -3.01
N ILE A 56 13.40 8.39 -3.29
CA ILE A 56 12.04 8.21 -3.84
C ILE A 56 10.99 8.43 -2.73
N GLU A 57 11.23 7.97 -1.51
CA GLU A 57 10.41 8.35 -0.35
C GLU A 57 10.35 9.86 -0.18
N LEU A 58 11.47 10.56 -0.25
CA LEU A 58 11.51 12.02 -0.18
C LEU A 58 10.77 12.67 -1.36
N LEU A 59 10.88 12.14 -2.57
CA LEU A 59 10.21 12.68 -3.76
C LEU A 59 8.69 12.43 -3.73
N LEU A 60 8.26 11.28 -3.19
CA LEU A 60 6.86 10.96 -2.97
C LEU A 60 6.30 11.68 -1.73
N MET A 61 7.15 11.98 -0.73
CA MET A 61 6.79 12.70 0.49
C MET A 61 6.80 14.23 0.32
N GLU A 62 7.58 14.80 -0.61
CA GLU A 62 7.52 16.24 -0.91
C GLU A 62 6.14 16.70 -1.40
N THR A 63 5.31 15.78 -1.88
CA THR A 63 3.96 16.09 -2.37
C THR A 63 2.84 15.78 -1.37
N ARG A 64 3.10 15.03 -0.30
CA ARG A 64 2.07 14.68 0.70
C ARG A 64 2.59 14.90 2.11
N ARG A 65 2.20 16.00 2.70
CA ARG A 65 2.38 16.23 4.14
C ARG A 65 1.59 15.18 4.92
N TYR A 66 2.18 14.61 5.94
CA TYR A 66 1.51 13.61 6.81
C TYR A 66 0.16 14.12 7.33
N GLY A 67 0.07 15.40 7.68
CA GLY A 67 -1.17 16.02 8.13
C GLY A 67 -2.28 15.97 7.07
N ASP A 68 -1.96 16.25 5.80
CA ASP A 68 -2.91 16.17 4.70
C ASP A 68 -3.37 14.72 4.48
N TYR A 69 -2.45 13.77 4.59
CA TYR A 69 -2.80 12.36 4.52
C TYR A 69 -3.73 11.95 5.66
N LEU A 70 -3.40 12.28 6.90
CA LEU A 70 -4.23 11.95 8.07
C LEU A 70 -5.65 12.53 7.96
N ARG A 71 -5.79 13.73 7.36
CA ARG A 71 -7.11 14.31 7.08
C ARG A 71 -7.82 13.59 5.95
N SER A 72 -7.11 13.23 4.89
CA SER A 72 -7.71 12.58 3.71
C SER A 72 -8.29 11.21 4.04
N VAL A 73 -7.69 10.50 4.99
CA VAL A 73 -8.18 9.20 5.49
C VAL A 73 -9.11 9.32 6.70
N GLY A 74 -9.40 10.54 7.15
CA GLY A 74 -10.31 10.80 8.26
C GLY A 74 -9.75 10.45 9.65
N TRP A 75 -8.43 10.32 9.79
CA TRP A 75 -7.79 10.00 11.08
C TRP A 75 -7.48 11.23 11.92
N ALA A 76 -7.39 12.39 11.26
CA ALA A 76 -7.32 13.68 11.91
C ALA A 76 -8.24 14.69 11.23
N ALA A 77 -8.55 15.78 11.92
CA ALA A 77 -9.42 16.86 11.43
C ALA A 77 -8.92 18.23 11.89
N GLY A 78 -9.43 19.29 11.26
CA GLY A 78 -9.16 20.68 11.62
C GLY A 78 -7.97 21.31 10.89
N SER A 79 -7.82 22.62 11.05
CA SER A 79 -6.68 23.40 10.55
C SER A 79 -5.40 23.09 11.35
N THR A 80 -5.55 22.82 12.64
CA THR A 80 -4.58 22.11 13.47
C THR A 80 -5.06 20.68 13.60
N LEU A 81 -4.11 19.73 13.59
CA LEU A 81 -4.43 18.31 13.64
C LEU A 81 -4.96 17.91 15.02
N TRP A 82 -6.19 17.47 15.03
CA TRP A 82 -6.81 16.77 16.13
C TRP A 82 -7.18 15.38 15.64
N LEU A 83 -6.84 14.35 16.38
CA LEU A 83 -7.31 13.01 16.05
C LEU A 83 -8.83 12.98 16.11
N THR A 84 -9.41 12.32 15.13
CA THR A 84 -10.81 11.91 15.18
C THR A 84 -10.94 10.71 16.10
N GLU A 85 -12.16 10.37 16.49
CA GLU A 85 -12.45 9.14 17.24
C GLU A 85 -11.84 7.90 16.57
N THR A 86 -11.80 7.93 15.26
CA THR A 86 -11.14 7.01 14.36
C THR A 86 -9.62 6.93 14.57
N GLY A 87 -8.94 8.07 14.48
CA GLY A 87 -7.49 8.11 14.69
C GLY A 87 -7.10 7.63 16.08
N GLU A 88 -7.89 7.98 17.09
CA GLU A 88 -7.70 7.47 18.45
C GLU A 88 -7.92 5.95 18.55
N ALA A 89 -8.94 5.42 17.86
CA ALA A 89 -9.20 3.99 17.84
C ALA A 89 -8.03 3.21 17.19
N ILE A 90 -7.44 3.75 16.14
CA ILE A 90 -6.28 3.15 15.47
C ILE A 90 -5.06 3.12 16.41
N VAL A 91 -4.77 4.24 17.08
CA VAL A 91 -3.66 4.28 18.05
C VAL A 91 -3.90 3.27 19.19
N ARG A 92 -5.12 3.23 19.73
CA ARG A 92 -5.47 2.24 20.77
C ARG A 92 -5.33 0.81 20.30
N ALA A 93 -5.83 0.51 19.10
CA ALA A 93 -5.76 -0.84 18.53
C ALA A 93 -4.31 -1.27 18.29
N TYR A 94 -3.46 -0.34 17.82
CA TYR A 94 -2.04 -0.59 17.62
C TYR A 94 -1.31 -0.83 18.96
N ASP A 95 -1.60 -0.03 19.99
CA ASP A 95 -0.97 -0.15 21.30
C ASP A 95 -1.43 -1.39 22.09
N GLN A 96 -2.62 -1.93 21.76
CA GLN A 96 -3.20 -3.12 22.39
C GLN A 96 -2.91 -4.41 21.62
N ALA A 97 -2.36 -4.32 20.43
CA ALA A 97 -2.03 -5.47 19.61
C ALA A 97 -0.86 -6.25 20.23
N GLU A 98 -1.17 -7.20 21.11
CA GLU A 98 -0.27 -8.31 21.36
C GLU A 98 -0.10 -9.13 20.07
N PRO A 99 1.06 -9.77 19.85
CA PRO A 99 1.33 -10.51 18.62
C PRO A 99 0.55 -11.84 18.62
N GLU A 100 -0.75 -11.79 18.41
CA GLU A 100 -1.48 -12.98 18.00
C GLU A 100 -1.22 -13.20 16.51
N ALA A 101 -0.67 -14.36 16.17
CA ALA A 101 -0.64 -14.86 14.81
C ALA A 101 -2.09 -14.96 14.34
N THR A 102 -2.57 -13.91 13.69
CA THR A 102 -3.87 -13.96 13.04
C THR A 102 -3.73 -14.84 11.82
N ASP A 103 -4.24 -16.07 11.91
CA ASP A 103 -4.63 -16.81 10.72
C ASP A 103 -5.45 -15.86 9.84
N ALA A 104 -5.13 -15.84 8.55
CA ALA A 104 -5.85 -14.99 7.59
C ALA A 104 -7.36 -15.23 7.77
N PRO A 105 -8.18 -14.17 7.81
CA PRO A 105 -9.60 -14.36 8.00
C PRO A 105 -10.15 -15.29 6.92
N GLU A 106 -10.52 -16.50 7.32
CA GLU A 106 -11.28 -17.42 6.48
C GLU A 106 -12.69 -16.87 6.34
N GLY A 107 -12.90 -15.90 5.46
CA GLY A 107 -14.24 -15.38 5.33
C GLY A 107 -14.39 -14.12 4.50
N LEU A 108 -15.62 -13.69 4.40
CA LEU A 108 -16.00 -12.44 3.76
C LEU A 108 -15.46 -11.24 4.54
N VAL A 109 -14.66 -10.42 3.87
CA VAL A 109 -14.16 -9.15 4.42
C VAL A 109 -15.00 -8.02 3.84
N ILE A 110 -15.70 -7.29 4.71
CA ILE A 110 -16.53 -6.16 4.32
C ILE A 110 -15.78 -4.87 4.57
N LEU A 111 -15.73 -4.02 3.55
CA LEU A 111 -15.14 -2.69 3.59
C LEU A 111 -16.24 -1.66 3.38
N SER A 112 -16.57 -0.89 4.42
CA SER A 112 -17.61 0.14 4.40
C SER A 112 -17.00 1.53 4.46
N PRO A 113 -17.43 2.51 3.65
CA PRO A 113 -16.92 3.89 3.71
C PRO A 113 -16.99 4.49 5.12
N GLU A 114 -17.93 4.04 5.93
CA GLU A 114 -18.12 4.48 7.31
C GLU A 114 -17.17 3.80 8.30
N ASN A 115 -16.49 2.72 7.88
CA ASN A 115 -15.54 2.02 8.75
C ASN A 115 -14.15 2.65 8.59
N PRO A 116 -13.67 3.31 9.62
CA PRO A 116 -12.37 3.97 9.62
C PRO A 116 -11.18 3.00 9.53
N LEU A 117 -11.40 1.75 9.85
CA LEU A 117 -10.37 0.70 9.79
C LEU A 117 -10.31 0.01 8.43
N ASN A 118 -11.03 0.50 7.41
CA ASN A 118 -11.05 -0.13 6.09
C ASN A 118 -9.66 -0.36 5.50
N LEU A 119 -8.76 0.64 5.61
CA LEU A 119 -7.41 0.49 5.10
C LEU A 119 -6.63 -0.58 5.86
N VAL A 120 -6.77 -0.64 7.18
CA VAL A 120 -6.15 -1.67 8.02
C VAL A 120 -6.69 -3.05 7.65
N THR A 121 -8.02 -3.17 7.54
CA THR A 121 -8.70 -4.41 7.17
C THR A 121 -8.29 -4.89 5.78
N LEU A 122 -8.24 -3.98 4.79
CA LEU A 122 -7.75 -4.28 3.45
C LEU A 122 -6.29 -4.73 3.49
N THR A 123 -5.44 -3.96 4.17
CA THR A 123 -4.00 -4.28 4.26
C THR A 123 -3.79 -5.66 4.87
N SER A 124 -4.53 -5.98 5.94
CA SER A 124 -4.48 -7.32 6.56
C SER A 124 -4.88 -8.42 5.57
N ALA A 125 -5.97 -8.20 4.81
CA ALA A 125 -6.46 -9.17 3.85
C ALA A 125 -5.46 -9.37 2.69
N VAL A 126 -4.85 -8.31 2.18
CA VAL A 126 -3.86 -8.38 1.08
C VAL A 126 -2.53 -8.95 1.58
N ALA A 127 -2.07 -8.54 2.77
CA ALA A 127 -0.84 -9.08 3.38
C ALA A 127 -0.95 -10.60 3.68
N ALA A 128 -2.14 -11.08 4.02
CA ALA A 128 -2.40 -12.50 4.24
C ALA A 128 -2.24 -13.35 2.96
N ALA A 129 -2.23 -12.74 1.78
CA ALA A 129 -1.94 -13.43 0.53
C ALA A 129 -0.44 -13.77 0.36
N LYS A 130 0.44 -13.17 1.14
CA LYS A 130 1.91 -13.34 1.09
C LYS A 130 2.48 -13.03 -0.30
N ALA A 131 3.42 -13.87 -0.81
CA ALA A 131 3.93 -13.82 -2.17
C ALA A 131 2.85 -14.29 -3.14
N GLY A 132 1.93 -13.41 -3.47
CA GLY A 132 0.75 -13.68 -4.25
C GLY A 132 0.58 -12.71 -5.42
N MET A 133 -0.56 -12.79 -6.11
CA MET A 133 -0.86 -11.93 -7.25
C MET A 133 -2.07 -11.03 -6.97
N LEU A 134 -1.88 -9.73 -7.14
CA LEU A 134 -2.97 -8.77 -7.20
C LEU A 134 -3.35 -8.51 -8.66
N VAL A 135 -4.60 -8.70 -8.98
CA VAL A 135 -5.20 -8.35 -10.27
C VAL A 135 -6.17 -7.20 -10.04
N ASP A 136 -5.79 -6.00 -10.43
CA ASP A 136 -6.67 -4.83 -10.44
C ASP A 136 -6.41 -4.00 -11.70
N PRO A 137 -7.29 -4.09 -12.71
CA PRO A 137 -7.15 -3.37 -13.98
C PRO A 137 -6.96 -1.86 -13.83
N TYR A 138 -7.44 -1.31 -12.72
CA TYR A 138 -7.49 0.12 -12.46
C TYR A 138 -6.63 0.57 -11.28
N PHE A 139 -5.74 -0.30 -10.79
CA PHE A 139 -4.84 0.01 -9.67
C PHE A 139 -4.00 1.23 -9.98
N LYS A 140 -4.02 2.24 -9.11
CA LYS A 140 -3.33 3.51 -9.33
C LYS A 140 -1.89 3.47 -8.87
N ASP A 141 -1.10 4.31 -9.52
CA ASP A 141 0.33 4.41 -9.27
C ASP A 141 0.65 4.86 -7.83
N ASP A 142 -0.21 5.69 -7.24
CA ASP A 142 -0.09 6.18 -5.88
C ASP A 142 -0.35 5.12 -4.78
N LEU A 143 -0.85 3.95 -5.17
CA LEU A 143 -1.03 2.81 -4.25
C LEU A 143 0.15 1.84 -4.21
N PHE A 144 1.08 1.92 -5.17
CA PHE A 144 2.24 1.02 -5.19
C PHE A 144 3.14 1.16 -3.95
N PRO A 145 3.43 2.37 -3.41
CA PRO A 145 4.17 2.47 -2.15
C PRO A 145 3.50 1.69 -1.03
N TRP A 146 2.18 1.83 -0.86
CA TRP A 146 1.42 1.03 0.12
C TRP A 146 1.55 -0.47 -0.14
N LEU A 147 1.41 -0.91 -1.40
CA LEU A 147 1.51 -2.34 -1.75
C LEU A 147 2.90 -2.89 -1.40
N MET A 148 3.95 -2.14 -1.74
CA MET A 148 5.33 -2.54 -1.48
C MET A 148 5.68 -2.56 0.00
N ASP A 149 5.22 -1.57 0.76
CA ASP A 149 5.62 -1.40 2.16
C ASP A 149 4.80 -2.28 3.12
N ALA A 150 3.51 -2.47 2.81
CA ALA A 150 2.57 -3.10 3.72
C ALA A 150 2.20 -4.55 3.35
N THR A 151 2.69 -5.07 2.22
CA THR A 151 2.35 -6.43 1.77
C THR A 151 3.57 -7.16 1.22
N SER A 152 3.45 -8.47 0.99
CA SER A 152 4.47 -9.29 0.31
C SER A 152 4.05 -9.70 -1.10
N ILE A 153 3.04 -9.06 -1.68
CA ILE A 153 2.62 -9.32 -3.06
C ILE A 153 3.80 -9.16 -4.01
N ASP A 154 4.04 -10.15 -4.83
CA ASP A 154 5.16 -10.22 -5.77
C ASP A 154 4.74 -10.11 -7.24
N ARG A 155 3.43 -10.21 -7.54
CA ARG A 155 2.88 -10.11 -8.88
C ARG A 155 1.71 -9.15 -8.94
N VAL A 156 1.73 -8.23 -9.92
CA VAL A 156 0.63 -7.28 -10.17
C VAL A 156 0.24 -7.32 -11.63
N LEU A 157 -1.03 -7.63 -11.91
CA LEU A 157 -1.60 -7.64 -13.26
C LEU A 157 -2.55 -6.46 -13.44
N LEU A 158 -2.24 -5.60 -14.40
CA LEU A 158 -2.95 -4.37 -14.71
C LEU A 158 -3.55 -4.41 -16.11
N CYS A 159 -4.49 -3.47 -16.40
CA CYS A 159 -4.89 -3.15 -17.77
C CYS A 159 -4.55 -1.68 -18.05
N ARG A 160 -3.42 -1.43 -18.70
CA ARG A 160 -2.89 -0.08 -18.93
C ARG A 160 -2.48 0.14 -20.38
N GLY A 161 -2.67 1.38 -20.83
CA GLY A 161 -2.18 1.83 -22.13
C GLY A 161 -0.69 2.19 -22.11
N ALA A 162 -0.13 2.40 -23.29
CA ALA A 162 1.27 2.79 -23.46
C ALA A 162 1.63 4.14 -22.80
N SER A 163 0.64 5.03 -22.59
CA SER A 163 0.84 6.33 -21.91
C SER A 163 1.28 6.20 -20.45
N ASP A 164 0.90 5.12 -19.81
CA ASP A 164 1.17 4.92 -18.36
C ASP A 164 2.47 4.15 -18.11
N ARG A 165 3.09 3.67 -19.18
CA ARG A 165 4.24 2.76 -19.13
C ARG A 165 5.44 3.35 -18.40
N THR A 166 5.78 4.62 -18.67
CA THR A 166 6.94 5.27 -18.04
C THR A 166 6.85 5.30 -16.53
N VAL A 167 5.66 5.56 -15.98
CA VAL A 167 5.45 5.57 -14.51
C VAL A 167 5.60 4.17 -13.95
N LEU A 168 5.05 3.16 -14.63
CA LEU A 168 5.17 1.76 -14.19
C LEU A 168 6.61 1.25 -14.25
N GLU A 169 7.40 1.64 -15.27
CA GLU A 169 8.83 1.34 -15.38
C GLU A 169 9.62 1.95 -14.20
N LEU A 170 9.28 3.18 -13.79
CA LEU A 170 9.88 3.81 -12.60
C LEU A 170 9.53 3.06 -11.32
N ILE A 171 8.26 2.62 -11.17
CA ILE A 171 7.81 1.84 -10.03
C ILE A 171 8.52 0.49 -9.97
N ALA A 172 8.62 -0.22 -11.10
CA ALA A 172 9.35 -1.48 -11.19
C ALA A 172 10.84 -1.30 -10.85
N GLY A 173 11.45 -0.22 -11.32
CA GLY A 173 12.82 0.15 -10.96
C GLY A 173 12.99 0.44 -9.47
N ALA A 174 12.05 1.15 -8.86
CA ALA A 174 12.07 1.44 -7.43
C ALA A 174 11.92 0.16 -6.59
N ALA A 175 11.01 -0.74 -6.98
CA ALA A 175 10.82 -2.02 -6.32
C ALA A 175 12.13 -2.85 -6.33
N ALA A 176 12.77 -2.97 -7.50
CA ALA A 176 14.03 -3.69 -7.62
C ALA A 176 15.16 -3.04 -6.82
N ALA A 177 15.28 -1.70 -6.84
CA ALA A 177 16.28 -0.97 -6.06
C ALA A 177 16.09 -1.16 -4.54
N SER A 178 14.85 -1.37 -4.09
CA SER A 178 14.53 -1.69 -2.69
C SER A 178 14.72 -3.18 -2.33
N GLY A 179 15.14 -4.00 -3.29
CA GLY A 179 15.27 -5.45 -3.12
C GLY A 179 13.94 -6.21 -3.08
N ARG A 180 12.85 -5.58 -3.53
CA ARG A 180 11.52 -6.21 -3.67
C ARG A 180 11.47 -6.98 -4.98
N ASP A 181 11.11 -8.25 -4.88
CA ASP A 181 10.76 -9.08 -6.03
C ASP A 181 9.30 -8.81 -6.40
N LEU A 182 9.09 -7.75 -7.18
CA LEU A 182 7.78 -7.34 -7.66
C LEU A 182 7.77 -7.32 -9.18
N GLU A 183 7.03 -8.24 -9.78
CA GLU A 183 6.81 -8.28 -11.22
C GLU A 183 5.47 -7.62 -11.56
N ILE A 184 5.51 -6.62 -12.44
CA ILE A 184 4.33 -5.92 -12.94
C ILE A 184 4.12 -6.32 -14.39
N ARG A 185 2.91 -6.73 -14.74
CA ARG A 185 2.53 -7.00 -16.13
C ARG A 185 1.26 -6.24 -16.52
N CYS A 186 1.19 -5.90 -17.79
CA CYS A 186 0.09 -5.14 -18.36
C CYS A 186 -0.62 -5.91 -19.47
N LEU A 187 -1.93 -5.98 -19.37
CA LEU A 187 -2.84 -6.34 -20.44
C LEU A 187 -3.29 -5.08 -21.19
N PRO A 188 -3.75 -5.19 -22.43
CA PRO A 188 -4.40 -4.08 -23.12
C PRO A 188 -5.58 -3.52 -22.33
N PRO A 189 -5.88 -2.20 -22.45
CA PRO A 189 -7.03 -1.61 -21.78
C PRO A 189 -8.33 -2.35 -22.14
N GLY A 190 -9.16 -2.62 -21.12
CA GLY A 190 -10.44 -3.30 -21.29
C GLY A 190 -10.37 -4.82 -21.43
N SER A 191 -9.19 -5.44 -21.36
CA SER A 191 -9.06 -6.92 -21.44
C SER A 191 -9.58 -7.62 -20.20
N GLN A 192 -9.57 -6.94 -19.05
CA GLN A 192 -9.98 -7.45 -17.74
C GLN A 192 -10.76 -6.38 -17.00
N HIS A 193 -11.81 -6.75 -16.30
CA HIS A 193 -12.62 -5.86 -15.47
C HIS A 193 -12.70 -6.29 -14.02
N ASP A 194 -12.65 -7.61 -13.79
CA ASP A 194 -12.74 -8.18 -12.46
C ASP A 194 -11.41 -8.05 -11.70
N ARG A 195 -11.51 -8.01 -10.40
CA ARG A 195 -10.38 -7.86 -9.49
C ARG A 195 -10.25 -9.10 -8.64
N TYR A 196 -9.03 -9.59 -8.55
CA TYR A 196 -8.74 -10.80 -7.80
C TYR A 196 -7.50 -10.61 -6.92
N LEU A 197 -7.52 -11.31 -5.81
CA LEU A 197 -6.35 -11.55 -4.98
C LEU A 197 -6.10 -13.06 -4.98
N VAL A 198 -4.95 -13.47 -5.51
CA VAL A 198 -4.50 -14.85 -5.51
C VAL A 198 -3.40 -14.96 -4.46
N ALA A 199 -3.62 -15.75 -3.44
CA ALA A 199 -2.64 -15.95 -2.38
C ALA A 199 -1.55 -16.97 -2.81
N GLU A 200 -0.43 -16.95 -2.11
CA GLU A 200 0.70 -17.88 -2.30
C GLU A 200 0.27 -19.35 -2.24
N ASP A 201 -0.66 -19.67 -1.36
CA ASP A 201 -1.22 -21.02 -1.18
C ASP A 201 -2.29 -21.39 -2.23
N GLY A 202 -2.57 -20.51 -3.17
CA GLY A 202 -3.52 -20.71 -4.25
C GLY A 202 -4.97 -20.33 -3.91
N ARG A 203 -5.28 -19.86 -2.72
CA ARG A 203 -6.60 -19.29 -2.43
C ARG A 203 -6.86 -18.09 -3.31
N VAL A 204 -8.09 -17.94 -3.75
CA VAL A 204 -8.54 -16.84 -4.60
C VAL A 204 -9.66 -16.09 -3.91
N SER A 205 -9.60 -14.78 -3.94
CA SER A 205 -10.69 -13.91 -3.53
C SER A 205 -11.02 -12.91 -4.64
N THR A 206 -12.28 -12.54 -4.78
CA THR A 206 -12.69 -11.37 -5.58
C THR A 206 -12.67 -10.11 -4.75
N ILE A 207 -12.38 -8.98 -5.39
CA ILE A 207 -12.46 -7.65 -4.80
C ILE A 207 -13.54 -6.86 -5.55
N GLY A 208 -14.62 -6.51 -4.86
CA GLY A 208 -15.83 -5.96 -5.51
C GLY A 208 -15.63 -4.57 -6.12
N ALA A 209 -14.88 -3.66 -5.48
CA ALA A 209 -14.60 -2.33 -5.99
C ALA A 209 -13.11 -2.10 -6.19
N SER A 210 -12.75 -1.09 -6.99
CA SER A 210 -11.35 -0.68 -7.13
C SER A 210 -10.78 -0.26 -5.79
N LEU A 211 -9.56 -0.70 -5.51
CA LEU A 211 -8.80 -0.32 -4.33
C LEU A 211 -8.63 1.20 -4.20
N ASN A 212 -8.71 1.93 -5.34
CA ASN A 212 -8.65 3.39 -5.40
C ASN A 212 -9.86 4.10 -4.76
N GLY A 213 -10.95 3.40 -4.53
CA GLY A 213 -12.23 3.97 -4.08
C GLY A 213 -12.73 3.44 -2.74
N LEU A 214 -11.90 2.79 -1.96
CA LEU A 214 -12.28 2.14 -0.69
C LEU A 214 -12.93 3.07 0.34
N HIS A 215 -12.58 4.36 0.30
CA HIS A 215 -13.15 5.38 1.17
C HIS A 215 -14.49 5.95 0.63
N LYS A 216 -14.90 5.56 -0.59
CA LYS A 216 -16.09 6.09 -1.26
C LYS A 216 -17.19 5.06 -1.46
N HIS A 217 -16.84 3.79 -1.50
CA HIS A 217 -17.76 2.74 -1.90
C HIS A 217 -17.74 1.59 -0.91
N PHE A 218 -18.94 1.09 -0.62
CA PHE A 218 -19.10 -0.19 0.07
C PHE A 218 -18.60 -1.30 -0.87
N THR A 219 -17.73 -2.16 -0.36
CA THR A 219 -17.18 -3.27 -1.13
C THR A 219 -16.86 -4.46 -0.22
N ALA A 220 -16.53 -5.58 -0.84
CA ALA A 220 -16.14 -6.78 -0.11
C ALA A 220 -14.98 -7.50 -0.81
N ILE A 221 -14.15 -8.18 -0.02
CA ILE A 221 -13.24 -9.21 -0.48
C ILE A 221 -13.92 -10.54 -0.16
N THR A 222 -14.26 -11.28 -1.21
CA THR A 222 -15.05 -12.51 -1.09
C THR A 222 -14.21 -13.72 -1.49
N PRO A 223 -13.91 -14.63 -0.57
CA PRO A 223 -13.23 -15.87 -0.90
C PRO A 223 -14.03 -16.71 -1.90
N ILE A 224 -13.34 -17.31 -2.84
CA ILE A 224 -13.92 -18.19 -3.85
C ILE A 224 -13.69 -19.63 -3.41
N PRO A 225 -14.75 -20.50 -3.40
CA PRO A 225 -14.59 -21.92 -3.14
C PRO A 225 -13.59 -22.57 -4.09
N GLU A 226 -12.84 -23.57 -3.61
CA GLU A 226 -11.70 -24.17 -4.34
C GLU A 226 -12.05 -24.60 -5.78
N GLN A 227 -13.23 -25.16 -6.00
CA GLN A 227 -13.66 -25.53 -7.35
C GLN A 227 -13.67 -24.35 -8.33
N GLY A 228 -14.15 -23.18 -7.89
CA GLY A 228 -14.13 -21.95 -8.69
C GLY A 228 -12.73 -21.32 -8.72
N ALA A 229 -12.01 -21.35 -7.61
CA ALA A 229 -10.67 -20.83 -7.50
C ALA A 229 -9.70 -21.47 -8.49
N ALA A 230 -9.77 -22.80 -8.68
CA ALA A 230 -8.93 -23.51 -9.65
C ALA A 230 -9.16 -23.02 -11.09
N ALA A 231 -10.42 -22.80 -11.49
CA ALA A 231 -10.74 -22.27 -12.82
C ALA A 231 -10.22 -20.83 -13.01
N ILE A 232 -10.37 -19.97 -11.98
CA ILE A 232 -9.89 -18.59 -12.03
C ILE A 232 -8.36 -18.54 -12.06
N ARG A 233 -7.67 -19.36 -11.28
CA ARG A 233 -6.19 -19.44 -11.35
C ARG A 233 -5.74 -19.79 -12.76
N GLY A 234 -6.29 -20.84 -13.36
CA GLY A 234 -5.95 -21.23 -14.73
C GLY A 234 -6.20 -20.13 -15.75
N PHE A 235 -7.30 -19.38 -15.60
CA PHE A 235 -7.56 -18.21 -16.42
C PHE A 235 -6.52 -17.09 -16.18
N LEU A 236 -6.27 -16.73 -14.93
CA LEU A 236 -5.31 -15.66 -14.59
C LEU A 236 -3.88 -16.01 -14.99
N ASP A 237 -3.46 -17.27 -14.85
CA ASP A 237 -2.16 -17.73 -15.33
C ASP A 237 -2.04 -17.58 -16.85
N SER A 238 -3.11 -17.86 -17.60
CA SER A 238 -3.11 -17.62 -19.04
C SER A 238 -3.00 -16.14 -19.40
N GLN A 239 -3.69 -15.26 -18.66
CA GLN A 239 -3.60 -13.82 -18.84
C GLN A 239 -2.22 -13.31 -18.47
N TRP A 240 -1.65 -13.78 -17.36
CA TRP A 240 -0.30 -13.45 -16.94
C TRP A 240 0.74 -13.77 -18.00
N ASN A 241 0.64 -14.95 -18.61
CA ASN A 241 1.62 -15.41 -19.62
C ASN A 241 1.60 -14.59 -20.91
N VAL A 242 0.45 -13.99 -21.27
CA VAL A 242 0.33 -13.14 -22.47
C VAL A 242 0.49 -11.65 -22.19
N ALA A 243 0.45 -11.26 -20.91
CA ALA A 243 0.61 -9.87 -20.51
C ALA A 243 2.05 -9.38 -20.73
N GLU A 244 2.20 -8.13 -21.14
CA GLU A 244 3.49 -7.50 -21.37
C GLU A 244 4.18 -7.20 -20.05
N VAL A 245 5.44 -7.63 -19.90
CA VAL A 245 6.26 -7.35 -18.72
C VAL A 245 6.63 -5.86 -18.70
N VAL A 246 6.48 -5.22 -17.56
CA VAL A 246 6.99 -3.88 -17.32
C VAL A 246 8.44 -3.98 -16.90
N GLU A 247 9.35 -3.79 -17.85
CA GLU A 247 10.79 -3.84 -17.58
C GLU A 247 11.27 -2.58 -16.88
N GLN A 248 12.32 -2.72 -16.07
CA GLN A 248 13.04 -1.58 -15.50
C GLN A 248 13.73 -0.80 -16.61
N LYS A 249 13.59 0.51 -16.63
CA LYS A 249 14.48 1.34 -17.46
C LYS A 249 15.89 1.35 -16.89
N SER A 250 16.77 0.57 -17.49
CA SER A 250 18.23 0.60 -17.24
C SER A 250 18.83 1.89 -17.76
N GLY A 251 18.60 3.04 -17.16
CA GLY A 251 19.11 4.27 -17.77
C GLY A 251 19.12 5.50 -16.87
N LEU A 252 18.61 5.43 -15.64
CA LEU A 252 18.72 6.56 -14.72
C LEU A 252 20.06 6.61 -13.97
N ALA A 253 20.75 5.49 -13.82
CA ALA A 253 22.06 5.44 -13.16
C ALA A 253 23.17 6.05 -14.02
N GLU A 254 23.13 5.86 -15.35
CA GLU A 254 24.18 6.40 -16.24
C GLU A 254 24.14 7.92 -16.42
N LYS A 255 23.01 8.57 -16.21
CA LYS A 255 22.90 10.04 -16.36
C LYS A 255 23.35 10.84 -15.16
N LEU A 256 23.53 10.21 -14.00
CA LEU A 256 24.02 10.89 -12.79
C LEU A 256 25.57 10.87 -12.73
N ASP A 257 26.21 9.90 -13.37
CA ASP A 257 27.68 9.86 -13.46
C ASP A 257 28.25 10.81 -14.52
N ASP A 258 27.45 11.15 -15.56
CA ASP A 258 27.88 12.04 -16.66
C ASP A 258 27.66 13.55 -16.38
N ALA A 259 27.06 13.88 -15.24
CA ALA A 259 26.83 15.28 -14.80
C ALA A 259 27.86 15.77 -13.77
N GLY A 260 28.92 15.00 -13.51
CA GLY A 260 29.93 15.23 -12.48
C GLY A 260 31.35 15.49 -12.98
N ASP A 261 31.55 15.78 -14.26
CA ASP A 261 32.83 16.23 -14.82
C ASP A 261 32.82 17.69 -15.27
#